data_dc1fe704d2c3f867266023a17840bcca
#
_entry.id   dc1fe704d2c3f867266023a17840bcca
#
_cell.length_a   1.000
_cell.length_b   1.000
_cell.length_c   1.000
_cell.angle_alpha   90.00
_cell.angle_beta   90.00
_cell.angle_gamma   90.00
#
_symmetry.space_group_name_H-M   'P 1'
#
loop_
_entity.id
_entity.type
_entity.pdbx_description
1 polymer ?
#
loop_
_entity_poly.entity_id
_entity_poly.type
_entity_poly.pdbx_seq_one_letter_code
_entity_poly.pdbx_strand_id
1 'polypeptide(L)'
;LLVFAVPYGLGAGAIDAALNNYVALHYKAKHMSWLHSFWGVGTIVSPFIMGYALTNKTWNSGCRIVGALQLVIAILLLVTLPVWKVNKVTEETEKKSVGLVGALKIKGVPFLLTGFFAYCAAETTAMQWASTYFVEVKGISAERAATFASLFYIGITVGRFISGFITDKLGDRRMIITGTAILLCGICCLFVPMNSYFLAAAAFVIIGLGCATIYPCIIHSTPNNFGAENSGAIIGIQMASAYVGSTFIPPLFGLLGNAVSFKIMPFYLIFFFVLMITMTELTFRITAKN
;
A
#
# COMPACT_ATOMS: atom_id res chain seq x y z
N LEU A 1 -20.68 -8.94 13.28
CA LEU A 1 -19.54 -8.55 12.43
C LEU A 1 -18.73 -7.42 13.06
N LEU A 2 -19.33 -6.29 13.46
CA LEU A 2 -18.60 -5.12 14.02
C LEU A 2 -17.74 -5.47 15.25
N VAL A 3 -18.26 -6.29 16.17
CA VAL A 3 -17.52 -6.71 17.38
C VAL A 3 -16.25 -7.52 17.00
N PHE A 4 -16.34 -8.38 15.98
CA PHE A 4 -15.21 -9.17 15.50
C PHE A 4 -14.21 -8.36 14.64
N ALA A 5 -14.63 -7.24 14.07
CA ALA A 5 -13.76 -6.38 13.29
C ALA A 5 -12.62 -5.76 14.14
N VAL A 6 -12.88 -5.47 15.42
CA VAL A 6 -11.88 -4.88 16.33
C VAL A 6 -10.70 -5.82 16.58
N PRO A 7 -10.88 -7.06 17.12
CA PRO A 7 -9.77 -7.97 17.33
C PRO A 7 -9.10 -8.39 16.01
N TYR A 8 -9.85 -8.52 14.92
CA TYR A 8 -9.30 -8.79 13.60
C TYR A 8 -8.37 -7.65 13.12
N GLY A 9 -8.83 -6.40 13.23
CA GLY A 9 -8.03 -5.23 12.84
C GLY A 9 -6.77 -5.06 13.69
N LEU A 10 -6.87 -5.28 15.00
CA LEU A 10 -5.70 -5.26 15.90
C LEU A 10 -4.68 -6.34 15.54
N GLY A 11 -5.13 -7.57 15.29
CA GLY A 11 -4.24 -8.65 14.87
C GLY A 11 -3.60 -8.40 13.50
N ALA A 12 -4.39 -7.98 12.52
CA ALA A 12 -3.89 -7.67 11.18
C ALA A 12 -2.86 -6.53 11.19
N GLY A 13 -3.14 -5.44 11.89
CA GLY A 13 -2.22 -4.31 12.01
C GLY A 13 -0.91 -4.66 12.74
N ALA A 14 -1.00 -5.49 13.80
CA ALA A 14 0.19 -5.94 14.54
C ALA A 14 1.09 -6.84 13.67
N ILE A 15 0.49 -7.79 12.92
CA ILE A 15 1.23 -8.68 12.02
C ILE A 15 1.84 -7.88 10.87
N ASP A 16 1.10 -6.96 10.28
CA ASP A 16 1.57 -6.12 9.17
C ASP A 16 2.80 -5.31 9.60
N ALA A 17 2.72 -4.59 10.72
CA ALA A 17 3.85 -3.84 11.24
C ALA A 17 5.05 -4.73 11.57
N ALA A 18 4.84 -5.89 12.22
CA ALA A 18 5.89 -6.80 12.61
C ALA A 18 6.60 -7.43 11.40
N LEU A 19 5.85 -7.92 10.41
CA LEU A 19 6.41 -8.52 9.20
C LEU A 19 7.18 -7.51 8.36
N ASN A 20 6.62 -6.32 8.18
CA ASN A 20 7.29 -5.24 7.43
C ASN A 20 8.61 -4.86 8.10
N ASN A 21 8.63 -4.69 9.44
CA ASN A 21 9.85 -4.40 10.18
C ASN A 21 10.86 -5.56 10.08
N TYR A 22 10.40 -6.80 10.22
CA TYR A 22 11.27 -7.97 10.11
C TYR A 22 11.93 -8.08 8.74
N VAL A 23 11.16 -7.90 7.66
CA VAL A 23 11.69 -7.95 6.29
C VAL A 23 12.63 -6.77 6.03
N ALA A 24 12.30 -5.57 6.50
CA ALA A 24 13.15 -4.39 6.34
C ALA A 24 14.52 -4.54 7.03
N LEU A 25 14.58 -5.25 8.19
CA LEU A 25 15.80 -5.47 8.94
C LEU A 25 16.66 -6.63 8.45
N HIS A 26 16.03 -7.70 7.94
CA HIS A 26 16.74 -8.97 7.70
C HIS A 26 16.87 -9.34 6.22
N TYR A 27 16.15 -8.67 5.34
CA TYR A 27 16.08 -9.02 3.93
C TYR A 27 16.35 -7.83 3.02
N LYS A 28 16.61 -8.10 1.75
CA LYS A 28 16.83 -7.07 0.70
C LYS A 28 15.50 -6.50 0.23
N ALA A 29 15.54 -5.32 -0.37
CA ALA A 29 14.39 -4.60 -0.92
C ALA A 29 13.49 -5.44 -1.85
N LYS A 30 14.07 -6.36 -2.63
CA LYS A 30 13.31 -7.30 -3.47
C LYS A 30 12.32 -8.15 -2.69
N HIS A 31 12.68 -8.60 -1.49
CA HIS A 31 11.79 -9.44 -0.67
C HIS A 31 10.62 -8.62 -0.12
N MET A 32 10.83 -7.34 0.18
CA MET A 32 9.75 -6.42 0.54
C MET A 32 8.77 -6.25 -0.62
N SER A 33 9.26 -6.05 -1.83
CA SER A 33 8.41 -5.97 -3.03
C SER A 33 7.61 -7.25 -3.27
N TRP A 34 8.24 -8.42 -3.12
CA TRP A 34 7.55 -9.69 -3.27
C TRP A 34 6.54 -9.98 -2.15
N LEU A 35 6.85 -9.64 -0.89
CA LEU A 35 5.90 -9.71 0.21
C LEU A 35 4.60 -8.97 -0.15
N HIS A 36 4.72 -7.76 -0.63
CA HIS A 36 3.57 -6.95 -1.05
C HIS A 36 2.94 -7.41 -2.37
N SER A 37 3.65 -8.16 -3.22
CA SER A 37 3.05 -8.80 -4.39
C SER A 37 2.05 -9.90 -4.00
N PHE A 38 2.31 -10.66 -2.94
CA PHE A 38 1.37 -11.66 -2.42
C PHE A 38 0.06 -11.08 -1.91
N TRP A 39 0.07 -9.82 -1.43
CA TRP A 39 -1.18 -9.08 -1.18
C TRP A 39 -2.05 -9.01 -2.43
N GLY A 40 -1.45 -8.70 -3.59
CA GLY A 40 -2.15 -8.68 -4.87
C GLY A 40 -2.70 -10.05 -5.28
N VAL A 41 -1.97 -11.13 -5.02
CA VAL A 41 -2.48 -12.49 -5.23
C VAL A 41 -3.72 -12.74 -4.38
N GLY A 42 -3.70 -12.33 -3.11
CA GLY A 42 -4.85 -12.43 -2.21
C GLY A 42 -6.07 -11.66 -2.72
N THR A 43 -5.88 -10.43 -3.19
CA THR A 43 -6.97 -9.60 -3.73
C THR A 43 -7.57 -10.16 -5.02
N ILE A 44 -6.82 -10.91 -5.81
CA ILE A 44 -7.30 -11.59 -7.02
C ILE A 44 -8.05 -12.88 -6.64
N VAL A 45 -7.48 -13.70 -5.75
CA VAL A 45 -8.02 -15.03 -5.42
C VAL A 45 -9.28 -14.96 -4.55
N SER A 46 -9.36 -14.01 -3.61
CA SER A 46 -10.47 -13.92 -2.65
C SER A 46 -11.85 -13.78 -3.30
N PRO A 47 -12.05 -12.93 -4.35
CA PRO A 47 -13.32 -12.83 -5.03
C PRO A 47 -13.77 -14.12 -5.71
N PHE A 48 -12.83 -14.93 -6.25
CA PHE A 48 -13.17 -16.23 -6.84
C PHE A 48 -13.66 -17.22 -5.80
N ILE A 49 -13.02 -17.26 -4.62
CA ILE A 49 -13.47 -18.10 -3.49
C ILE A 49 -14.88 -17.68 -3.07
N MET A 50 -15.11 -16.38 -2.91
CA MET A 50 -16.41 -15.87 -2.50
C MET A 50 -17.47 -16.07 -3.59
N GLY A 51 -17.14 -15.83 -4.87
CA GLY A 51 -18.02 -16.08 -6.00
C GLY A 51 -18.47 -17.55 -6.08
N TYR A 52 -17.54 -18.49 -5.94
CA TYR A 52 -17.84 -19.92 -5.87
C TYR A 52 -18.77 -20.24 -4.70
N ALA A 53 -18.52 -19.69 -3.52
CA ALA A 53 -19.32 -19.92 -2.33
C ALA A 53 -20.75 -19.36 -2.49
N LEU A 54 -20.89 -18.16 -3.06
CA LEU A 54 -22.19 -17.53 -3.28
C LEU A 54 -23.04 -18.28 -4.31
N THR A 55 -22.39 -18.82 -5.37
CA THR A 55 -23.10 -19.56 -6.42
C THR A 55 -23.53 -20.95 -5.95
N ASN A 56 -22.67 -21.68 -5.21
CA ASN A 56 -22.88 -23.10 -4.92
C ASN A 56 -23.30 -23.39 -3.47
N LYS A 57 -23.16 -22.42 -2.56
CA LYS A 57 -23.42 -22.59 -1.11
C LYS A 57 -23.97 -21.29 -0.52
N THR A 58 -23.28 -20.76 0.50
CA THR A 58 -23.64 -19.53 1.21
C THR A 58 -22.42 -18.64 1.44
N TRP A 59 -22.63 -17.36 1.71
CA TRP A 59 -21.54 -16.44 2.06
C TRP A 59 -20.74 -16.91 3.29
N ASN A 60 -21.39 -17.57 4.26
CA ASN A 60 -20.74 -18.19 5.42
C ASN A 60 -19.70 -19.25 5.01
N SER A 61 -19.99 -20.02 3.94
CA SER A 61 -19.06 -21.02 3.42
C SER A 61 -17.80 -20.38 2.85
N GLY A 62 -17.94 -19.23 2.16
CA GLY A 62 -16.80 -18.45 1.68
C GLY A 62 -15.93 -17.96 2.84
N CYS A 63 -16.54 -17.39 3.88
CA CYS A 63 -15.82 -16.96 5.08
C CYS A 63 -15.11 -18.13 5.78
N ARG A 64 -15.72 -19.31 5.85
CA ARG A 64 -15.09 -20.52 6.44
C ARG A 64 -13.87 -20.98 5.62
N ILE A 65 -13.95 -20.95 4.29
CA ILE A 65 -12.81 -21.31 3.42
C ILE A 65 -11.64 -20.34 3.66
N VAL A 66 -11.91 -19.03 3.63
CA VAL A 66 -10.87 -18.03 3.87
C VAL A 66 -10.31 -18.15 5.29
N GLY A 67 -11.15 -18.34 6.30
CA GLY A 67 -10.73 -18.56 7.69
C GLY A 67 -9.87 -19.82 7.86
N ALA A 68 -10.21 -20.91 7.17
CA ALA A 68 -9.40 -22.14 7.18
C ALA A 68 -8.01 -21.91 6.54
N LEU A 69 -7.94 -21.18 5.43
CA LEU A 69 -6.67 -20.80 4.81
C LEU A 69 -5.80 -19.94 5.74
N GLN A 70 -6.40 -18.95 6.40
CA GLN A 70 -5.70 -18.12 7.40
C GLN A 70 -5.19 -18.94 8.58
N LEU A 71 -5.99 -19.91 9.07
CA LEU A 71 -5.58 -20.81 10.14
C LEU A 71 -4.38 -21.67 9.73
N VAL A 72 -4.37 -22.22 8.52
CA VAL A 72 -3.22 -22.96 7.98
C VAL A 72 -1.98 -22.07 7.94
N ILE A 73 -2.08 -20.83 7.46
CA ILE A 73 -0.96 -19.88 7.44
C ILE A 73 -0.49 -19.59 8.87
N ALA A 74 -1.40 -19.36 9.81
CA ALA A 74 -1.06 -19.12 11.21
C ALA A 74 -0.31 -20.31 11.83
N ILE A 75 -0.76 -21.55 11.60
CA ILE A 75 -0.08 -22.76 12.07
C ILE A 75 1.33 -22.86 11.44
N LEU A 76 1.46 -22.62 10.14
CA LEU A 76 2.77 -22.62 9.47
C LEU A 76 3.72 -21.58 10.09
N LEU A 77 3.24 -20.37 10.37
CA LEU A 77 4.03 -19.34 11.04
C LEU A 77 4.48 -19.79 12.44
N LEU A 78 3.57 -20.36 13.22
CA LEU A 78 3.89 -20.87 14.56
C LEU A 78 4.94 -22.01 14.53
N VAL A 79 4.78 -22.97 13.62
CA VAL A 79 5.71 -24.08 13.46
C VAL A 79 7.09 -23.60 12.99
N THR A 80 7.14 -22.54 12.18
CA THR A 80 8.40 -22.01 11.68
C THR A 80 9.06 -20.98 12.60
N LEU A 81 8.42 -20.58 13.71
CA LEU A 81 9.00 -19.61 14.67
C LEU A 81 10.46 -19.88 15.05
N PRO A 82 10.91 -21.13 15.30
CA PRO A 82 12.30 -21.40 15.66
C PRO A 82 13.32 -21.05 14.58
N VAL A 83 12.86 -20.95 13.30
CA VAL A 83 13.71 -20.63 12.14
C VAL A 83 13.88 -19.12 11.96
N TRP A 84 13.00 -18.34 12.58
CA TRP A 84 13.04 -16.88 12.44
C TRP A 84 14.25 -16.31 13.21
N LYS A 85 15.00 -15.44 12.54
CA LYS A 85 16.13 -14.75 13.16
C LYS A 85 15.60 -13.74 14.16
N VAL A 86 15.63 -14.11 15.42
CA VAL A 86 15.38 -13.18 16.51
C VAL A 86 16.72 -12.51 16.84
N ASN A 87 16.87 -11.24 16.51
CA ASN A 87 17.92 -10.45 17.11
C ASN A 87 17.62 -10.44 18.61
N LYS A 88 18.47 -11.07 19.43
CA LYS A 88 18.39 -10.93 20.87
C LYS A 88 18.51 -9.43 21.15
N VAL A 89 17.40 -8.82 21.48
CA VAL A 89 17.37 -7.44 21.97
C VAL A 89 18.17 -7.49 23.24
N THR A 90 19.40 -7.00 23.23
CA THR A 90 20.19 -6.85 24.46
C THR A 90 19.52 -5.75 25.27
N GLU A 91 19.59 -5.86 26.61
CA GLU A 91 19.02 -4.84 27.52
C GLU A 91 19.49 -3.42 27.18
N GLU A 92 20.68 -3.29 26.59
CA GLU A 92 21.20 -2.02 26.05
C GLU A 92 20.43 -1.51 24.82
N THR A 93 19.92 -2.40 23.96
CA THR A 93 19.13 -2.03 22.77
C THR A 93 17.72 -1.63 23.16
N GLU A 94 17.11 -2.28 24.15
CA GLU A 94 15.82 -1.87 24.71
C GLU A 94 15.89 -0.47 25.35
N LYS A 95 16.98 -0.17 26.08
CA LYS A 95 17.19 1.15 26.67
C LYS A 95 17.41 2.26 25.65
N LYS A 96 17.82 1.94 24.42
CA LYS A 96 18.05 2.90 23.33
C LYS A 96 16.81 3.08 22.44
N SER A 97 15.87 2.14 22.45
CA SER A 97 14.67 2.22 21.62
C SER A 97 13.75 3.34 22.13
N VAL A 98 13.43 4.27 21.26
CA VAL A 98 12.44 5.31 21.53
C VAL A 98 11.02 4.75 21.41
N GLY A 99 10.19 4.98 22.45
CA GLY A 99 8.77 4.64 22.39
C GLY A 99 8.05 5.45 21.28
N LEU A 100 6.77 5.14 21.03
CA LEU A 100 5.96 5.75 19.96
C LEU A 100 6.01 7.29 19.96
N VAL A 101 5.87 7.92 21.14
CA VAL A 101 5.93 9.39 21.27
C VAL A 101 7.33 9.93 20.99
N GLY A 102 8.37 9.21 21.40
CA GLY A 102 9.76 9.54 21.10
C GLY A 102 10.06 9.47 19.62
N ALA A 103 9.55 8.46 18.92
CA ALA A 103 9.72 8.29 17.48
C ALA A 103 9.16 9.48 16.68
N LEU A 104 8.03 10.06 17.10
CA LEU A 104 7.45 11.25 16.46
C LEU A 104 8.37 12.49 16.54
N LYS A 105 9.25 12.54 17.54
CA LYS A 105 10.19 13.65 17.73
C LYS A 105 11.49 13.49 16.93
N ILE A 106 11.73 12.31 16.36
CA ILE A 106 12.91 12.10 15.51
C ILE A 106 12.80 12.94 14.26
N LYS A 107 13.86 13.71 13.99
CA LYS A 107 13.93 14.60 12.83
C LYS A 107 13.80 13.80 11.54
N GLY A 108 12.82 14.13 10.71
CA GLY A 108 12.51 13.40 9.47
C GLY A 108 11.28 12.49 9.57
N VAL A 109 10.96 11.92 10.74
CA VAL A 109 9.81 11.04 10.92
C VAL A 109 8.48 11.71 10.55
N PRO A 110 8.15 12.95 10.97
CA PRO A 110 6.91 13.60 10.55
C PRO A 110 6.76 13.70 9.02
N PHE A 111 7.85 13.93 8.29
CA PHE A 111 7.84 13.97 6.83
C PHE A 111 7.58 12.58 6.23
N LEU A 112 8.25 11.54 6.76
CA LEU A 112 7.99 10.15 6.38
C LEU A 112 6.51 9.80 6.55
N LEU A 113 5.92 10.09 7.72
CA LEU A 113 4.53 9.78 8.03
C LEU A 113 3.56 10.52 7.10
N THR A 114 3.80 11.82 6.86
CA THR A 114 2.97 12.63 5.97
C THR A 114 3.07 12.12 4.53
N GLY A 115 4.27 11.76 4.06
CA GLY A 115 4.47 11.19 2.73
C GLY A 115 3.76 9.85 2.56
N PHE A 116 3.87 8.97 3.56
CA PHE A 116 3.25 7.66 3.51
C PHE A 116 1.72 7.72 3.64
N PHE A 117 1.20 8.59 4.51
CA PHE A 117 -0.22 8.95 4.57
C PHE A 117 -0.74 9.40 3.19
N ALA A 118 -0.04 10.35 2.55
CA ALA A 118 -0.45 10.90 1.27
C ALA A 118 -0.45 9.84 0.17
N TYR A 119 0.54 8.94 0.17
CA TYR A 119 0.58 7.80 -0.74
C TYR A 119 -0.64 6.90 -0.58
N CYS A 120 -0.89 6.42 0.64
CA CYS A 120 -1.99 5.48 0.91
C CYS A 120 -3.36 6.12 0.66
N ALA A 121 -3.50 7.41 0.97
CA ALA A 121 -4.69 8.19 0.66
C ALA A 121 -5.00 8.21 -0.85
N ALA A 122 -3.98 8.51 -1.67
CA ALA A 122 -4.14 8.57 -3.12
C ALA A 122 -4.35 7.20 -3.76
N GLU A 123 -3.54 6.20 -3.38
CA GLU A 123 -3.65 4.83 -3.88
C GLU A 123 -5.05 4.28 -3.62
N THR A 124 -5.53 4.36 -2.37
CA THR A 124 -6.84 3.82 -2.00
C THR A 124 -7.98 4.60 -2.64
N THR A 125 -7.84 5.92 -2.80
CA THR A 125 -8.83 6.72 -3.53
C THR A 125 -8.91 6.29 -5.00
N ALA A 126 -7.77 6.10 -5.67
CA ALA A 126 -7.73 5.61 -7.04
C ALA A 126 -8.40 4.23 -7.16
N MET A 127 -8.12 3.31 -6.22
CA MET A 127 -8.70 1.97 -6.20
C MET A 127 -10.22 1.99 -6.02
N GLN A 128 -10.72 2.73 -5.03
CA GLN A 128 -12.14 2.72 -4.66
C GLN A 128 -13.03 3.49 -5.64
N TRP A 129 -12.53 4.57 -6.22
CA TRP A 129 -13.33 5.47 -7.06
C TRP A 129 -13.09 5.31 -8.57
N ALA A 130 -12.21 4.38 -8.98
CA ALA A 130 -11.94 4.10 -10.40
C ALA A 130 -13.20 3.80 -11.19
N SER A 131 -14.04 2.87 -10.71
CA SER A 131 -15.26 2.47 -11.40
C SER A 131 -16.26 3.64 -11.54
N THR A 132 -16.46 4.40 -10.45
CA THR A 132 -17.32 5.60 -10.46
C THR A 132 -16.80 6.65 -11.44
N TYR A 133 -15.48 6.89 -11.44
CA TYR A 133 -14.85 7.81 -12.39
C TYR A 133 -15.10 7.40 -13.86
N PHE A 134 -14.97 6.11 -14.15
CA PHE A 134 -15.25 5.61 -15.51
C PHE A 134 -16.71 5.78 -15.91
N VAL A 135 -17.65 5.53 -15.01
CA VAL A 135 -19.09 5.69 -15.28
C VAL A 135 -19.44 7.17 -15.44
N GLU A 136 -19.15 7.97 -14.43
CA GLU A 136 -19.61 9.36 -14.31
C GLU A 136 -18.86 10.33 -15.24
N VAL A 137 -17.58 10.07 -15.52
CA VAL A 137 -16.74 11.01 -16.28
C VAL A 137 -16.50 10.55 -17.71
N LYS A 138 -16.37 9.23 -17.91
CA LYS A 138 -16.05 8.67 -19.24
C LYS A 138 -17.28 8.04 -19.93
N GLY A 139 -18.43 7.97 -19.26
CA GLY A 139 -19.65 7.41 -19.83
C GLY A 139 -19.59 5.91 -20.14
N ILE A 140 -18.73 5.17 -19.44
CA ILE A 140 -18.52 3.73 -19.62
C ILE A 140 -19.61 2.98 -18.85
N SER A 141 -20.15 1.89 -19.41
CA SER A 141 -21.11 1.05 -18.69
C SER A 141 -20.52 0.50 -17.38
N ALA A 142 -21.33 0.37 -16.32
CA ALA A 142 -20.88 -0.06 -15.00
C ALA A 142 -20.12 -1.40 -15.03
N GLU A 143 -20.53 -2.34 -15.88
CA GLU A 143 -19.87 -3.64 -16.06
C GLU A 143 -18.42 -3.48 -16.57
N ARG A 144 -18.24 -2.69 -17.63
CA ARG A 144 -16.90 -2.40 -18.18
C ARG A 144 -16.06 -1.54 -17.24
N ALA A 145 -16.68 -0.59 -16.56
CA ALA A 145 -16.01 0.26 -15.58
C ALA A 145 -15.43 -0.57 -14.42
N ALA A 146 -16.17 -1.56 -13.92
CA ALA A 146 -15.66 -2.50 -12.90
C ALA A 146 -14.48 -3.32 -13.42
N THR A 147 -14.55 -3.80 -14.67
CA THR A 147 -13.44 -4.51 -15.31
C THR A 147 -12.20 -3.61 -15.44
N PHE A 148 -12.36 -2.37 -15.88
CA PHE A 148 -11.24 -1.42 -16.02
C PHE A 148 -10.64 -1.01 -14.69
N ALA A 149 -11.47 -0.83 -13.65
CA ALA A 149 -11.00 -0.58 -12.30
C ALA A 149 -10.13 -1.74 -11.77
N SER A 150 -10.45 -2.99 -12.13
CA SER A 150 -9.64 -4.15 -11.73
C SER A 150 -8.24 -4.17 -12.37
N LEU A 151 -8.04 -3.50 -13.49
CA LEU A 151 -6.73 -3.41 -14.16
C LEU A 151 -5.70 -2.66 -13.32
N PHE A 152 -6.14 -1.75 -12.43
CA PHE A 152 -5.26 -1.13 -11.44
C PHE A 152 -4.59 -2.19 -10.55
N TYR A 153 -5.37 -3.15 -10.05
CA TYR A 153 -4.85 -4.23 -9.20
C TYR A 153 -3.88 -5.13 -9.95
N ILE A 154 -4.12 -5.38 -11.23
CA ILE A 154 -3.19 -6.12 -12.08
C ILE A 154 -1.89 -5.34 -12.23
N GLY A 155 -1.99 -4.04 -12.52
CA GLY A 155 -0.83 -3.15 -12.64
C GLY A 155 0.03 -3.14 -11.38
N ILE A 156 -0.58 -2.96 -10.20
CA ILE A 156 0.15 -2.91 -8.94
C ILE A 156 0.76 -4.27 -8.57
N THR A 157 0.05 -5.38 -8.78
CA THR A 157 0.52 -6.74 -8.45
C THR A 157 1.69 -7.14 -9.34
N VAL A 158 1.53 -7.00 -10.65
CA VAL A 158 2.58 -7.29 -11.63
C VAL A 158 3.77 -6.35 -11.44
N GLY A 159 3.50 -5.08 -11.21
CA GLY A 159 4.53 -4.09 -10.93
C GLY A 159 5.35 -4.43 -9.69
N ARG A 160 4.72 -4.83 -8.59
CA ARG A 160 5.41 -5.28 -7.36
C ARG A 160 6.27 -6.52 -7.60
N PHE A 161 5.77 -7.47 -8.38
CA PHE A 161 6.54 -8.66 -8.73
C PHE A 161 7.78 -8.30 -9.56
N ILE A 162 7.61 -7.50 -10.63
CA ILE A 162 8.70 -7.06 -11.51
C ILE A 162 9.70 -6.18 -10.74
N SER A 163 9.22 -5.28 -9.90
CA SER A 163 10.07 -4.37 -9.13
C SER A 163 11.06 -5.13 -8.23
N GLY A 164 10.68 -6.30 -7.71
CA GLY A 164 11.56 -7.14 -6.93
C GLY A 164 12.87 -7.54 -7.62
N PHE A 165 12.89 -7.61 -8.96
CA PHE A 165 14.11 -7.91 -9.73
C PHE A 165 14.99 -6.68 -9.96
N ILE A 166 14.45 -5.48 -9.80
CA ILE A 166 15.09 -4.21 -10.18
C ILE A 166 15.53 -3.42 -8.93
N THR A 167 14.77 -3.52 -7.83
CA THR A 167 14.94 -2.67 -6.64
C THR A 167 16.34 -2.78 -6.02
N ASP A 168 16.91 -3.99 -5.94
CA ASP A 168 18.24 -4.19 -5.39
C ASP A 168 19.35 -3.45 -6.18
N LYS A 169 19.12 -3.18 -7.48
CA LYS A 169 20.08 -2.47 -8.34
C LYS A 169 19.91 -0.95 -8.30
N LEU A 170 18.66 -0.48 -8.25
CA LEU A 170 18.36 0.95 -8.29
C LEU A 170 18.35 1.60 -6.90
N GLY A 171 18.01 0.83 -5.86
CA GLY A 171 17.80 1.32 -4.50
C GLY A 171 16.46 2.00 -4.30
N ASP A 172 16.01 2.06 -3.03
CA ASP A 172 14.66 2.49 -2.64
C ASP A 172 14.29 3.88 -3.16
N ARG A 173 15.17 4.88 -2.96
CA ARG A 173 14.89 6.26 -3.36
C ARG A 173 14.64 6.40 -4.87
N ARG A 174 15.48 5.76 -5.71
CA ARG A 174 15.30 5.82 -7.17
C ARG A 174 14.06 5.08 -7.62
N MET A 175 13.73 3.96 -6.97
CA MET A 175 12.49 3.22 -7.25
C MET A 175 11.25 4.05 -6.93
N ILE A 176 11.24 4.81 -5.83
CA ILE A 176 10.15 5.72 -5.48
C ILE A 176 10.00 6.82 -6.54
N ILE A 177 11.09 7.45 -6.95
CA ILE A 177 11.07 8.50 -7.99
C ILE A 177 10.56 7.93 -9.31
N THR A 178 11.07 6.77 -9.74
CA THR A 178 10.65 6.11 -10.99
C THR A 178 9.17 5.74 -10.95
N GLY A 179 8.71 5.13 -9.85
CA GLY A 179 7.29 4.81 -9.66
C GLY A 179 6.41 6.06 -9.72
N THR A 180 6.84 7.15 -9.06
CA THR A 180 6.12 8.43 -9.10
C THR A 180 6.05 9.00 -10.52
N ALA A 181 7.11 8.93 -11.29
CA ALA A 181 7.09 9.37 -12.69
C ALA A 181 6.13 8.54 -13.55
N ILE A 182 6.13 7.21 -13.38
CA ILE A 182 5.24 6.31 -14.10
C ILE A 182 3.77 6.60 -13.75
N LEU A 183 3.43 6.69 -12.46
CA LEU A 183 2.04 6.96 -12.05
C LEU A 183 1.55 8.33 -12.51
N LEU A 184 2.39 9.38 -12.46
CA LEU A 184 2.02 10.70 -12.95
C LEU A 184 1.78 10.67 -14.46
N CYS A 185 2.57 9.92 -15.24
CA CYS A 185 2.32 9.69 -16.65
C CYS A 185 0.93 9.04 -16.86
N GLY A 186 0.59 8.02 -16.07
CA GLY A 186 -0.74 7.40 -16.11
C GLY A 186 -1.87 8.38 -15.76
N ILE A 187 -1.67 9.25 -14.75
CA ILE A 187 -2.65 10.29 -14.40
C ILE A 187 -2.78 11.32 -15.54
N CYS A 188 -1.68 11.72 -16.16
CA CYS A 188 -1.72 12.63 -17.32
C CYS A 188 -2.54 12.04 -18.48
N CYS A 189 -2.52 10.73 -18.69
CA CYS A 189 -3.38 10.08 -19.68
C CYS A 189 -4.88 10.27 -19.39
N LEU A 190 -5.29 10.46 -18.12
CA LEU A 190 -6.71 10.71 -17.80
C LEU A 190 -7.24 12.05 -18.29
N PHE A 191 -6.36 13.04 -18.53
CA PHE A 191 -6.75 14.35 -19.07
C PHE A 191 -7.01 14.32 -20.58
N VAL A 192 -6.47 13.33 -21.28
CA VAL A 192 -6.67 13.23 -22.73
C VAL A 192 -8.15 12.94 -23.02
N PRO A 193 -8.81 13.69 -23.92
CA PRO A 193 -10.15 13.38 -24.38
C PRO A 193 -10.16 11.98 -25.00
N MET A 194 -10.82 11.05 -24.34
CA MET A 194 -10.73 9.65 -24.71
C MET A 194 -11.93 9.24 -25.54
N ASN A 195 -11.74 9.12 -26.83
CA ASN A 195 -12.67 8.41 -27.72
C ASN A 195 -12.44 6.88 -27.68
N SER A 196 -11.42 6.42 -26.94
CA SER A 196 -11.05 5.02 -26.84
C SER A 196 -11.05 4.54 -25.40
N TYR A 197 -11.84 3.53 -25.09
CA TYR A 197 -11.86 2.83 -23.81
C TYR A 197 -10.51 2.20 -23.46
N PHE A 198 -9.72 1.84 -24.47
CA PHE A 198 -8.41 1.25 -24.29
C PHE A 198 -7.43 2.18 -23.56
N LEU A 199 -7.44 3.47 -23.92
CA LEU A 199 -6.55 4.44 -23.28
C LEU A 199 -6.92 4.67 -21.81
N ALA A 200 -8.23 4.67 -21.48
CA ALA A 200 -8.69 4.76 -20.10
C ALA A 200 -8.24 3.56 -19.26
N ALA A 201 -8.38 2.36 -19.80
CA ALA A 201 -7.93 1.12 -19.16
C ALA A 201 -6.40 1.11 -18.98
N ALA A 202 -5.63 1.50 -20.01
CA ALA A 202 -4.18 1.59 -19.97
C ALA A 202 -3.69 2.60 -18.92
N ALA A 203 -4.36 3.74 -18.75
CA ALA A 203 -4.03 4.73 -17.75
C ALA A 203 -4.04 4.13 -16.34
N PHE A 204 -5.05 3.34 -15.97
CA PHE A 204 -5.13 2.70 -14.65
C PHE A 204 -4.11 1.59 -14.45
N VAL A 205 -3.75 0.83 -15.49
CA VAL A 205 -2.62 -0.10 -15.44
C VAL A 205 -1.32 0.65 -15.14
N ILE A 206 -1.07 1.77 -15.84
CA ILE A 206 0.14 2.58 -15.67
C ILE A 206 0.19 3.20 -14.27
N ILE A 207 -0.93 3.72 -13.76
CA ILE A 207 -1.01 4.23 -12.39
C ILE A 207 -0.69 3.11 -11.38
N GLY A 208 -1.28 1.92 -11.55
CA GLY A 208 -0.99 0.77 -10.70
C GLY A 208 0.48 0.32 -10.75
N LEU A 209 1.08 0.27 -11.95
CA LEU A 209 2.51 -0.03 -12.12
C LEU A 209 3.40 0.98 -11.39
N GLY A 210 3.05 2.28 -11.45
CA GLY A 210 3.78 3.32 -10.75
C GLY A 210 3.63 3.23 -9.23
N CYS A 211 2.44 2.94 -8.71
CA CYS A 211 2.20 2.71 -7.29
C CYS A 211 2.97 1.50 -6.73
N ALA A 212 3.23 0.50 -7.56
CA ALA A 212 3.79 -0.79 -7.16
C ALA A 212 5.10 -0.69 -6.37
N THR A 213 5.98 0.24 -6.73
CA THR A 213 7.32 0.37 -6.15
C THR A 213 7.37 1.25 -4.90
N ILE A 214 6.40 2.14 -4.73
CA ILE A 214 6.47 3.24 -3.75
C ILE A 214 6.32 2.70 -2.32
N TYR A 215 5.22 1.99 -2.05
CA TYR A 215 4.91 1.45 -0.73
C TYR A 215 6.05 0.58 -0.15
N PRO A 216 6.52 -0.47 -0.85
CA PRO A 216 7.56 -1.35 -0.35
C PRO A 216 8.87 -0.62 -0.09
N CYS A 217 9.25 0.30 -1.00
CA CYS A 217 10.52 1.02 -0.90
C CYS A 217 10.53 2.05 0.23
N ILE A 218 9.41 2.72 0.52
CA ILE A 218 9.32 3.63 1.66
C ILE A 218 9.52 2.87 2.97
N ILE A 219 8.85 1.72 3.14
CA ILE A 219 8.99 0.90 4.34
C ILE A 219 10.40 0.33 4.47
N HIS A 220 10.92 -0.27 3.39
CA HIS A 220 12.25 -0.89 3.40
C HIS A 220 13.36 0.12 3.71
N SER A 221 13.21 1.39 3.31
CA SER A 221 14.18 2.44 3.59
C SER A 221 14.18 2.91 5.06
N THR A 222 13.17 2.60 5.85
CA THR A 222 12.99 3.14 7.22
C THR A 222 14.15 2.80 8.17
N PRO A 223 14.65 1.54 8.27
CA PRO A 223 15.79 1.23 9.11
C PRO A 223 17.08 1.96 8.68
N ASN A 224 17.28 2.12 7.36
CA ASN A 224 18.44 2.83 6.84
C ASN A 224 18.40 4.33 7.12
N ASN A 225 17.20 4.90 7.18
CA ASN A 225 17.01 6.34 7.42
C ASN A 225 17.07 6.72 8.91
N PHE A 226 16.64 5.82 9.82
CA PHE A 226 16.41 6.17 11.22
C PHE A 226 17.08 5.24 12.23
N GLY A 227 17.85 4.27 11.78
CA GLY A 227 18.47 3.24 12.61
C GLY A 227 17.57 2.03 12.84
N ALA A 228 18.22 0.87 12.94
CA ALA A 228 17.53 -0.41 13.16
C ALA A 228 16.81 -0.46 14.51
N GLU A 229 17.37 0.19 15.52
CA GLU A 229 16.84 0.26 16.89
C GLU A 229 15.51 1.00 16.99
N ASN A 230 15.26 1.98 16.08
CA ASN A 230 14.04 2.79 16.04
C ASN A 230 13.02 2.27 15.05
N SER A 231 13.42 1.38 14.14
CA SER A 231 12.61 0.99 12.97
C SER A 231 11.27 0.38 13.36
N GLY A 232 11.21 -0.44 14.39
CA GLY A 232 9.97 -1.06 14.84
C GLY A 232 8.92 -0.07 15.29
N ALA A 233 9.31 0.94 16.09
CA ALA A 233 8.41 1.99 16.55
C ALA A 233 7.97 2.89 15.37
N ILE A 234 8.91 3.24 14.49
CA ILE A 234 8.63 4.11 13.34
C ILE A 234 7.72 3.40 12.32
N ILE A 235 7.99 2.15 11.97
CA ILE A 235 7.15 1.38 11.04
C ILE A 235 5.75 1.18 11.63
N GLY A 236 5.63 0.94 12.94
CA GLY A 236 4.32 0.87 13.60
C GLY A 236 3.49 2.13 13.42
N ILE A 237 4.06 3.32 13.67
CA ILE A 237 3.37 4.61 13.47
C ILE A 237 3.14 4.88 11.97
N GLN A 238 4.07 4.47 11.13
CA GLN A 238 3.96 4.59 9.67
C GLN A 238 2.75 3.79 9.15
N MET A 239 2.54 2.57 9.63
CA MET A 239 1.35 1.78 9.29
C MET A 239 0.06 2.45 9.81
N ALA A 240 0.07 2.96 11.05
CA ALA A 240 -1.07 3.70 11.58
C ALA A 240 -1.42 4.93 10.70
N SER A 241 -0.41 5.68 10.28
CA SER A 241 -0.56 6.82 9.35
C SER A 241 -1.16 6.38 8.00
N ALA A 242 -0.70 5.25 7.45
CA ALA A 242 -1.24 4.65 6.23
C ALA A 242 -2.74 4.32 6.38
N TYR A 243 -3.11 3.66 7.47
CA TYR A 243 -4.52 3.30 7.73
C TYR A 243 -5.42 4.51 7.91
N VAL A 244 -4.93 5.59 8.55
CA VAL A 244 -5.67 6.85 8.63
C VAL A 244 -5.90 7.42 7.22
N GLY A 245 -4.86 7.45 6.38
CA GLY A 245 -4.97 7.92 4.99
C GLY A 245 -5.96 7.10 4.17
N SER A 246 -5.83 5.79 4.18
CA SER A 246 -6.66 4.88 3.39
C SER A 246 -8.11 4.78 3.87
N THR A 247 -8.38 5.08 5.14
CA THR A 247 -9.72 5.01 5.72
C THR A 247 -10.52 6.29 5.53
N PHE A 248 -9.89 7.45 5.79
CA PHE A 248 -10.62 8.73 5.86
C PHE A 248 -10.60 9.52 4.56
N ILE A 249 -9.54 9.42 3.76
CA ILE A 249 -9.39 10.26 2.57
C ILE A 249 -10.27 9.82 1.39
N PRO A 250 -10.46 8.52 1.08
CA PRO A 250 -11.36 8.12 0.00
C PRO A 250 -12.83 8.53 0.21
N PRO A 251 -13.43 8.41 1.41
CA PRO A 251 -14.77 8.95 1.67
C PRO A 251 -14.84 10.47 1.47
N LEU A 252 -13.82 11.22 1.90
CA LEU A 252 -13.76 12.67 1.67
C LEU A 252 -13.75 13.01 0.18
N PHE A 253 -13.01 12.25 -0.62
CA PHE A 253 -13.06 12.40 -2.08
C PHE A 253 -14.47 12.12 -2.62
N GLY A 254 -15.18 11.11 -2.11
CA GLY A 254 -16.55 10.82 -2.51
C GLY A 254 -17.52 11.98 -2.22
N LEU A 255 -17.37 12.62 -1.06
CA LEU A 255 -18.15 13.82 -0.74
C LEU A 255 -17.85 14.97 -1.71
N LEU A 256 -16.58 15.21 -2.02
CA LEU A 256 -16.16 16.24 -2.98
C LEU A 256 -16.63 15.91 -4.41
N GLY A 257 -16.51 14.66 -4.83
CA GLY A 257 -16.95 14.18 -6.14
C GLY A 257 -18.45 14.39 -6.35
N ASN A 258 -19.26 14.09 -5.34
CA ASN A 258 -20.70 14.31 -5.37
C ASN A 258 -21.07 15.80 -5.31
N ALA A 259 -20.36 16.61 -4.55
CA ALA A 259 -20.66 18.04 -4.40
C ALA A 259 -20.22 18.87 -5.61
N VAL A 260 -19.13 18.51 -6.25
CA VAL A 260 -18.52 19.27 -7.35
C VAL A 260 -18.60 18.49 -8.67
N SER A 261 -17.79 17.46 -8.81
CA SER A 261 -17.76 16.51 -9.93
C SER A 261 -16.64 15.48 -9.73
N PHE A 262 -16.84 14.25 -10.17
CA PHE A 262 -15.77 13.24 -10.21
C PHE A 262 -14.63 13.58 -11.22
N LYS A 263 -14.82 14.56 -12.08
CA LYS A 263 -13.75 15.08 -12.98
C LYS A 263 -12.54 15.63 -12.23
N ILE A 264 -12.68 15.97 -10.93
CA ILE A 264 -11.57 16.45 -10.09
C ILE A 264 -10.59 15.34 -9.69
N MET A 265 -10.90 14.05 -9.91
CA MET A 265 -10.09 12.92 -9.48
C MET A 265 -8.62 13.00 -9.91
N PRO A 266 -8.24 13.28 -11.16
CA PRO A 266 -6.84 13.39 -11.56
C PRO A 266 -6.09 14.48 -10.79
N PHE A 267 -6.71 15.64 -10.54
CA PHE A 267 -6.11 16.74 -9.78
C PHE A 267 -5.92 16.35 -8.31
N TYR A 268 -6.91 15.66 -7.73
CA TYR A 268 -6.85 15.15 -6.37
C TYR A 268 -5.70 14.15 -6.19
N LEU A 269 -5.54 13.23 -7.12
CA LEU A 269 -4.44 12.26 -7.12
C LEU A 269 -3.09 12.96 -7.26
N ILE A 270 -2.96 13.93 -8.19
CA ILE A 270 -1.73 14.71 -8.36
C ILE A 270 -1.35 15.41 -7.06
N PHE A 271 -2.31 16.06 -6.39
CA PHE A 271 -2.05 16.75 -5.12
C PHE A 271 -1.40 15.81 -4.10
N PHE A 272 -2.00 14.65 -3.85
CA PHE A 272 -1.47 13.71 -2.86
C PHE A 272 -0.14 13.08 -3.29
N PHE A 273 0.05 12.76 -4.57
CA PHE A 273 1.31 12.19 -5.03
C PHE A 273 2.44 13.23 -5.07
N VAL A 274 2.16 14.48 -5.35
CA VAL A 274 3.14 15.57 -5.22
C VAL A 274 3.49 15.79 -3.74
N LEU A 275 2.50 15.77 -2.85
CA LEU A 275 2.74 15.82 -1.41
C LEU A 275 3.62 14.64 -0.96
N MET A 276 3.29 13.43 -1.40
CA MET A 276 4.04 12.21 -1.09
C MET A 276 5.50 12.31 -1.51
N ILE A 277 5.78 12.63 -2.77
CA ILE A 277 7.17 12.68 -3.26
C ILE A 277 7.97 13.80 -2.59
N THR A 278 7.34 14.95 -2.34
CA THR A 278 7.98 16.08 -1.66
C THR A 278 8.37 15.69 -0.23
N MET A 279 7.45 15.09 0.53
CA MET A 279 7.70 14.68 1.91
C MET A 279 8.73 13.54 2.00
N THR A 280 8.67 12.58 1.09
CA THR A 280 9.64 11.48 1.01
C THR A 280 11.03 11.99 0.65
N GLU A 281 11.15 12.91 -0.30
CA GLU A 281 12.44 13.53 -0.65
C GLU A 281 13.01 14.38 0.49
N LEU A 282 12.17 15.10 1.24
CA LEU A 282 12.59 15.80 2.45
C LEU A 282 13.12 14.83 3.51
N THR A 283 12.45 13.69 3.69
CA THR A 283 12.93 12.61 4.57
C THR A 283 14.33 12.19 4.19
N PHE A 284 14.56 11.77 2.94
CA PHE A 284 15.87 11.33 2.47
C PHE A 284 16.96 12.41 2.60
N ARG A 285 16.64 13.69 2.34
CA ARG A 285 17.60 14.79 2.49
C ARG A 285 17.97 15.06 3.94
N ILE A 286 17.04 14.91 4.86
CA ILE A 286 17.28 15.14 6.29
C ILE A 286 18.12 14.01 6.86
N THR A 287 17.79 12.75 6.52
CA THR A 287 18.48 11.57 7.04
C THR A 287 19.87 11.35 6.41
N ALA A 288 20.09 11.78 5.17
CA ALA A 288 21.41 11.72 4.52
C ALA A 288 22.45 12.68 5.13
N LYS A 289 22.03 13.65 5.96
CA LYS A 289 22.91 14.63 6.62
C LYS A 289 23.32 14.22 8.04
N ASN A 290 22.73 13.17 8.56
CA ASN A 290 23.05 12.58 9.86
C ASN A 290 23.87 11.31 9.68
#